data_9b40c42f281d1e3e67bb9db8f4ceb26a
#
_entry.id   9b40c42f281d1e3e67bb9db8f4ceb26a
#
_cell.length_a   1.000
_cell.length_b   1.000
_cell.length_c   1.000
_cell.angle_alpha   90.00
_cell.angle_beta   90.00
_cell.angle_gamma   90.00
#
_symmetry.space_group_name_H-M   'P 1'
#
loop_
_entity.id
_entity.type
_entity.pdbx_description
1 polymer ?
#
loop_
_entity_poly.entity_id
_entity_poly.type
_entity_poly.pdbx_seq_one_letter_code
_entity_poly.pdbx_strand_id
1 'polypeptide(L)'
;MVRNKYLTFLGAGLLFMASACNDGYEKEPVEQFTLDYLFSRVDSAGVQSRRFLNNIYYEHLYSGYNRVGGDFLDAASDDAVSVNNNDPAVYKLLIGRYSALTRVTDMEWGEYYQGIRKANILINNIDVVPFNLKYTNALGEVKPLNYTMKAEARFLRAHFYFELVKRYGGVTLVGDQVYDLNDDIELPRNTFAQCVDYIVRELDEIKNDLRSLPISDGGDYAHAPTKEACMAMKARVLLYAASPLFNEKPIEPGNELIGYASYDPERWNLAAQAAKELIDEFGSNGKKTLALTADYRNISTEFYSSTSNPELIFFRPIGKGKGIETANGPLGFSGNAQGYGNTNPTQNLVESFLMKDGKSTDKSKYTYNSNDPYRDRDPRLELTVLHHGSSWLNTQLQTNFGGANNPSGAEYSRTSYYISKFMKDYKTKSEYDSEALHLWVMYRYGEVLLNYAEALNEYQSAPSQDVYDAIIALRKRAGIDGDDNYGLGALGSINKTDMRKIIQNERRVEMAFEEQRYWDIRRWRIAEEVFAKPLEGLNIQISGAITTYNKINVLSTTFNVKRYFYPIPYSEVIKNKNMVQNPNW
;
A
#
# COMPACT_ATOMS: atom_id res chain seq x y z
N MET A 1 -50.69 -57.74 -47.55
CA MET A 1 -51.52 -56.68 -46.91
C MET A 1 -51.02 -56.31 -45.50
N VAL A 2 -49.72 -56.32 -45.27
CA VAL A 2 -49.12 -56.01 -43.94
C VAL A 2 -48.12 -54.86 -43.99
N ARG A 3 -47.87 -54.29 -45.18
CA ARG A 3 -46.78 -53.28 -45.37
C ARG A 3 -47.21 -51.80 -45.26
N ASN A 4 -48.52 -51.50 -45.15
CA ASN A 4 -49.02 -50.15 -45.08
C ASN A 4 -49.42 -49.64 -43.67
N LYS A 5 -49.42 -50.50 -42.67
CA LYS A 5 -49.78 -50.10 -41.29
C LYS A 5 -48.60 -49.51 -40.50
N TYR A 6 -47.36 -49.77 -40.90
CA TYR A 6 -46.17 -49.22 -40.20
C TYR A 6 -45.78 -47.83 -40.67
N LEU A 7 -46.13 -47.41 -41.91
CA LEU A 7 -45.83 -46.08 -42.40
C LEU A 7 -46.75 -44.99 -41.79
N THR A 8 -47.98 -45.34 -41.39
CA THR A 8 -48.92 -44.42 -40.75
C THR A 8 -48.55 -44.14 -39.30
N PHE A 9 -47.92 -45.07 -38.61
CA PHE A 9 -47.44 -44.86 -37.22
C PHE A 9 -46.13 -44.08 -37.17
N LEU A 10 -45.25 -44.15 -38.19
CA LEU A 10 -44.04 -43.36 -38.27
C LEU A 10 -44.33 -41.88 -38.60
N GLY A 11 -45.37 -41.61 -39.41
CA GLY A 11 -45.80 -40.26 -39.75
C GLY A 11 -46.45 -39.52 -38.57
N ALA A 12 -47.17 -40.20 -37.71
CA ALA A 12 -47.78 -39.63 -36.50
C ALA A 12 -46.77 -39.39 -35.40
N GLY A 13 -45.70 -40.20 -35.30
CA GLY A 13 -44.60 -39.99 -34.32
C GLY A 13 -43.70 -38.80 -34.65
N LEU A 14 -43.51 -38.47 -35.93
CA LEU A 14 -42.72 -37.34 -36.40
C LEU A 14 -43.45 -35.98 -36.27
N LEU A 15 -44.77 -35.98 -36.26
CA LEU A 15 -45.59 -34.76 -36.08
C LEU A 15 -45.72 -34.37 -34.61
N PHE A 16 -45.50 -35.29 -33.65
CA PHE A 16 -45.48 -34.97 -32.21
C PHE A 16 -44.12 -34.49 -31.69
N MET A 17 -43.03 -34.66 -32.47
CA MET A 17 -41.71 -34.11 -32.06
C MET A 17 -41.45 -32.66 -32.54
N ALA A 18 -42.32 -32.09 -33.39
CA ALA A 18 -42.15 -30.74 -33.90
C ALA A 18 -42.87 -29.67 -33.07
N SER A 19 -43.57 -30.05 -31.98
CA SER A 19 -44.24 -29.07 -31.09
C SER A 19 -43.64 -28.98 -29.69
N ALA A 20 -42.42 -29.49 -29.47
CA ALA A 20 -41.71 -29.42 -28.20
C ALA A 20 -40.60 -28.35 -28.17
N CYS A 21 -40.55 -27.43 -29.13
CA CYS A 21 -39.80 -26.21 -28.98
C CYS A 21 -40.77 -25.10 -28.53
N ASN A 22 -41.08 -25.08 -27.26
CA ASN A 22 -41.71 -23.93 -26.64
C ASN A 22 -40.58 -23.08 -26.06
N ASP A 23 -40.40 -21.88 -26.61
CA ASP A 23 -39.44 -20.83 -26.21
C ASP A 23 -39.60 -20.33 -24.77
N GLY A 24 -40.11 -21.16 -23.89
CA GLY A 24 -40.40 -20.80 -22.50
C GLY A 24 -39.48 -21.44 -21.45
N TYR A 25 -38.33 -22.00 -21.84
CA TYR A 25 -37.43 -22.68 -20.89
C TYR A 25 -35.95 -22.26 -20.99
N GLU A 26 -35.68 -21.03 -21.43
CA GLU A 26 -34.47 -20.36 -20.95
C GLU A 26 -34.82 -19.81 -19.57
N LYS A 27 -34.73 -20.65 -18.55
CA LYS A 27 -34.52 -20.15 -17.21
C LYS A 27 -33.22 -19.38 -17.28
N GLU A 28 -33.30 -18.04 -17.07
CA GLU A 28 -32.11 -17.28 -16.77
C GLU A 28 -31.25 -18.10 -15.80
N PRO A 29 -29.93 -18.21 -16.02
CA PRO A 29 -29.09 -18.97 -15.12
C PRO A 29 -29.35 -18.51 -13.69
N VAL A 30 -29.87 -19.41 -12.84
CA VAL A 30 -30.20 -19.13 -11.43
C VAL A 30 -28.97 -18.72 -10.63
N GLU A 31 -27.80 -18.72 -11.25
CA GLU A 31 -26.52 -18.38 -10.68
C GLU A 31 -26.04 -16.93 -10.91
N GLN A 32 -26.77 -16.12 -11.68
CA GLN A 32 -26.48 -14.69 -11.78
C GLN A 32 -27.34 -13.92 -10.78
N PHE A 33 -26.70 -13.34 -9.77
CA PHE A 33 -27.34 -12.39 -8.87
C PHE A 33 -27.79 -11.16 -9.68
N THR A 34 -29.08 -11.00 -9.86
CA THR A 34 -29.66 -9.81 -10.52
C THR A 34 -29.48 -8.58 -9.64
N LEU A 35 -29.46 -7.38 -10.22
CA LEU A 35 -29.41 -6.13 -9.47
C LEU A 35 -30.58 -6.02 -8.47
N ASP A 36 -31.77 -6.51 -8.85
CA ASP A 36 -32.95 -6.54 -7.97
C ASP A 36 -32.79 -7.47 -6.75
N TYR A 37 -31.99 -8.53 -6.87
CA TYR A 37 -31.65 -9.37 -5.73
C TYR A 37 -30.60 -8.70 -4.83
N LEU A 38 -29.57 -8.08 -5.41
CA LEU A 38 -28.50 -7.42 -4.66
C LEU A 38 -29.01 -6.15 -3.95
N PHE A 39 -29.90 -5.39 -4.60
CA PHE A 39 -30.45 -4.13 -4.10
C PHE A 39 -31.97 -4.23 -3.95
N SER A 40 -32.40 -5.16 -3.11
CA SER A 40 -33.81 -5.49 -2.93
C SER A 40 -34.58 -4.39 -2.22
N ARG A 41 -35.72 -3.99 -2.81
CA ARG A 41 -36.66 -2.99 -2.25
C ARG A 41 -37.40 -3.49 -1.01
N VAL A 42 -37.24 -4.76 -0.63
CA VAL A 42 -37.93 -5.37 0.55
C VAL A 42 -36.92 -5.85 1.60
N ASP A 43 -35.60 -5.83 1.33
CA ASP A 43 -34.57 -6.23 2.28
C ASP A 43 -34.18 -5.05 3.18
N SER A 44 -34.89 -4.84 4.28
CA SER A 44 -34.59 -3.76 5.23
C SER A 44 -33.29 -3.97 6.04
N ALA A 45 -32.72 -5.16 6.05
CA ALA A 45 -31.40 -5.43 6.62
C ALA A 45 -30.25 -5.20 5.62
N GLY A 46 -30.56 -5.14 4.31
CA GLY A 46 -29.60 -4.92 3.23
C GLY A 46 -28.51 -5.99 3.17
N VAL A 47 -28.84 -7.26 3.45
CA VAL A 47 -27.85 -8.33 3.60
C VAL A 47 -27.01 -8.48 2.34
N GLN A 48 -27.66 -8.50 1.17
CA GLN A 48 -26.95 -8.71 -0.10
C GLN A 48 -26.14 -7.46 -0.52
N SER A 49 -26.69 -6.27 -0.31
CA SER A 49 -25.99 -5.01 -0.58
C SER A 49 -24.74 -4.85 0.28
N ARG A 50 -24.80 -5.22 1.56
CA ARG A 50 -23.64 -5.24 2.47
C ARG A 50 -22.58 -6.25 2.02
N ARG A 51 -23.00 -7.46 1.59
CA ARG A 51 -22.09 -8.46 1.02
C ARG A 51 -21.45 -7.96 -0.27
N PHE A 52 -22.17 -7.25 -1.11
CA PHE A 52 -21.66 -6.66 -2.33
C PHE A 52 -20.58 -5.60 -2.03
N LEU A 53 -20.80 -4.71 -1.06
CA LEU A 53 -19.79 -3.77 -0.61
C LEU A 53 -18.55 -4.48 -0.05
N ASN A 54 -18.74 -5.48 0.81
CA ASN A 54 -17.63 -6.28 1.36
C ASN A 54 -16.83 -6.99 0.27
N ASN A 55 -17.47 -7.42 -0.83
CA ASN A 55 -16.78 -8.00 -1.98
C ASN A 55 -15.85 -6.99 -2.65
N ILE A 56 -16.21 -5.69 -2.74
CA ILE A 56 -15.33 -4.65 -3.27
C ILE A 56 -14.06 -4.53 -2.42
N TYR A 57 -14.20 -4.51 -1.09
CA TYR A 57 -13.05 -4.50 -0.18
C TYR A 57 -12.16 -5.75 -0.36
N TYR A 58 -12.77 -6.91 -0.43
CA TYR A 58 -12.04 -8.18 -0.42
C TYR A 58 -11.29 -8.44 -1.73
N GLU A 59 -11.90 -8.14 -2.87
CA GLU A 59 -11.36 -8.48 -4.18
C GLU A 59 -10.44 -7.40 -4.74
N HIS A 60 -10.74 -6.10 -4.50
CA HIS A 60 -10.05 -5.01 -5.18
C HIS A 60 -9.17 -4.14 -4.27
N LEU A 61 -9.33 -4.24 -2.94
CA LEU A 61 -8.44 -3.59 -2.00
C LEU A 61 -7.34 -4.59 -1.59
N TYR A 62 -6.15 -4.47 -2.15
CA TYR A 62 -5.09 -5.44 -1.90
C TYR A 62 -4.37 -5.24 -0.56
N SER A 63 -3.68 -6.30 -0.12
CA SER A 63 -2.68 -6.27 0.94
C SER A 63 -1.29 -6.18 0.31
N GLY A 64 -0.38 -5.40 0.91
CA GLY A 64 1.03 -5.37 0.51
C GLY A 64 1.82 -6.61 0.90
N TYR A 65 1.30 -7.42 1.83
CA TYR A 65 2.00 -8.61 2.29
C TYR A 65 2.18 -9.63 1.17
N ASN A 66 3.44 -9.82 0.76
CA ASN A 66 3.88 -10.85 -0.21
C ASN A 66 3.12 -10.82 -1.55
N ARG A 67 2.53 -9.68 -1.95
CA ARG A 67 1.64 -9.59 -3.11
C ARG A 67 2.37 -9.64 -4.46
N VAL A 68 3.65 -9.33 -4.50
CA VAL A 68 4.42 -9.27 -5.76
C VAL A 68 5.19 -10.58 -5.95
N GLY A 69 4.44 -11.64 -6.30
CA GLY A 69 5.06 -12.96 -6.56
C GLY A 69 5.65 -13.64 -5.33
N GLY A 70 5.09 -13.36 -4.14
CA GLY A 70 5.56 -13.90 -2.87
C GLY A 70 6.47 -12.95 -2.08
N ASP A 71 6.79 -11.79 -2.64
CA ASP A 71 7.64 -10.76 -2.03
C ASP A 71 6.86 -9.48 -1.69
N PHE A 72 7.43 -8.65 -0.80
CA PHE A 72 7.03 -7.25 -0.65
C PHE A 72 7.44 -6.44 -1.88
N LEU A 73 6.68 -5.39 -2.22
CA LEU A 73 7.03 -4.46 -3.30
C LEU A 73 8.37 -3.77 -3.05
N ASP A 74 8.77 -3.63 -1.79
CA ASP A 74 10.05 -3.04 -1.38
C ASP A 74 11.27 -3.79 -1.97
N ALA A 75 11.13 -5.08 -2.32
CA ALA A 75 12.14 -5.82 -3.08
C ALA A 75 12.27 -5.38 -4.56
N ALA A 76 11.46 -4.43 -5.02
CA ALA A 76 11.65 -3.71 -6.27
C ALA A 76 12.21 -2.27 -6.05
N SER A 77 12.73 -1.99 -4.86
CA SER A 77 13.43 -0.75 -4.49
C SER A 77 14.86 -1.04 -4.02
N ASP A 78 15.51 -0.05 -3.42
CA ASP A 78 16.84 -0.22 -2.79
C ASP A 78 16.78 -0.71 -1.34
N ASP A 79 15.57 -0.99 -0.81
CA ASP A 79 15.39 -1.44 0.57
C ASP A 79 15.46 -2.96 0.74
N ALA A 80 15.16 -3.73 -0.31
CA ALA A 80 15.22 -5.18 -0.23
C ALA A 80 15.53 -5.84 -1.58
N VAL A 81 15.79 -7.15 -1.54
CA VAL A 81 15.88 -8.05 -2.70
C VAL A 81 15.09 -9.32 -2.42
N SER A 82 14.57 -9.96 -3.47
CA SER A 82 13.96 -11.29 -3.36
C SER A 82 15.05 -12.35 -3.11
N VAL A 83 14.77 -13.31 -2.25
CA VAL A 83 15.58 -14.52 -2.10
C VAL A 83 15.58 -15.33 -3.39
N ASN A 84 14.45 -15.34 -4.09
CA ASN A 84 14.29 -16.04 -5.35
C ASN A 84 14.99 -15.28 -6.49
N ASN A 85 16.02 -15.88 -7.08
CA ASN A 85 16.75 -15.33 -8.22
C ASN A 85 16.31 -15.93 -9.58
N ASN A 86 15.28 -16.79 -9.60
CA ASN A 86 14.73 -17.43 -10.80
C ASN A 86 13.66 -16.59 -11.49
N ASP A 87 13.88 -15.28 -11.60
CA ASP A 87 13.02 -14.36 -12.35
C ASP A 87 11.60 -14.13 -11.75
N PRO A 88 11.47 -13.89 -10.44
CA PRO A 88 10.16 -13.60 -9.85
C PRO A 88 9.59 -12.26 -10.35
N ALA A 89 8.28 -12.05 -10.13
CA ALA A 89 7.60 -10.83 -10.57
C ALA A 89 8.26 -9.54 -10.02
N VAL A 90 8.66 -9.54 -8.75
CA VAL A 90 9.32 -8.40 -8.11
C VAL A 90 10.69 -8.09 -8.73
N TYR A 91 11.43 -9.11 -9.14
CA TYR A 91 12.71 -8.93 -9.84
C TYR A 91 12.51 -8.30 -11.22
N LYS A 92 11.46 -8.70 -11.95
CA LYS A 92 11.10 -8.07 -13.23
C LYS A 92 10.77 -6.58 -13.06
N LEU A 93 10.07 -6.22 -11.98
CA LEU A 93 9.83 -4.82 -11.62
C LEU A 93 11.15 -4.10 -11.32
N LEU A 94 12.03 -4.71 -10.52
CA LEU A 94 13.31 -4.13 -10.12
C LEU A 94 14.22 -3.81 -11.30
N ILE A 95 14.31 -4.72 -12.29
CA ILE A 95 15.19 -4.53 -13.46
C ILE A 95 14.49 -3.94 -14.67
N GLY A 96 13.16 -3.69 -14.61
CA GLY A 96 12.38 -3.12 -15.71
C GLY A 96 12.10 -4.09 -16.86
N ARG A 97 12.01 -5.40 -16.59
CA ARG A 97 11.70 -6.41 -17.60
C ARG A 97 10.19 -6.63 -17.72
N TYR A 98 9.50 -5.60 -18.17
CA TYR A 98 8.08 -5.60 -18.47
C TYR A 98 7.78 -4.62 -19.61
N SER A 99 6.60 -4.73 -20.21
CA SER A 99 6.15 -3.89 -21.33
C SER A 99 4.62 -3.80 -21.36
N ALA A 100 4.06 -3.07 -22.29
CA ALA A 100 2.61 -3.01 -22.53
C ALA A 100 2.00 -4.40 -22.84
N LEU A 101 2.79 -5.30 -23.44
CA LEU A 101 2.39 -6.68 -23.75
C LEU A 101 2.68 -7.66 -22.62
N THR A 102 3.79 -7.46 -21.90
CA THR A 102 4.24 -8.36 -20.83
C THR A 102 4.06 -7.68 -19.48
N ARG A 103 2.89 -7.89 -18.89
CA ARG A 103 2.53 -7.32 -17.59
C ARG A 103 3.18 -8.13 -16.46
N VAL A 104 3.42 -7.46 -15.35
CA VAL A 104 3.81 -8.07 -14.08
C VAL A 104 2.81 -7.67 -12.99
N THR A 105 2.77 -8.44 -11.92
CA THR A 105 2.01 -8.10 -10.72
C THR A 105 2.39 -6.69 -10.25
N ASP A 106 1.46 -5.91 -9.82
CA ASP A 106 1.44 -4.47 -9.56
C ASP A 106 0.94 -3.60 -10.74
N MET A 107 0.87 -4.13 -11.97
CA MET A 107 0.26 -3.44 -13.11
C MET A 107 -1.25 -3.74 -13.17
N GLU A 108 -1.97 -3.33 -12.14
CA GLU A 108 -3.34 -3.76 -11.82
C GLU A 108 -4.42 -2.89 -12.51
N TRP A 109 -4.22 -2.52 -13.79
CA TRP A 109 -5.15 -1.68 -14.55
C TRP A 109 -6.58 -2.22 -14.53
N GLY A 110 -6.76 -3.47 -14.93
CA GLY A 110 -8.09 -4.10 -15.02
C GLY A 110 -8.77 -4.26 -13.67
N GLU A 111 -8.01 -4.65 -12.65
CA GLU A 111 -8.52 -4.86 -11.29
C GLU A 111 -9.08 -3.57 -10.69
N TYR A 112 -8.37 -2.44 -10.86
CA TYR A 112 -8.86 -1.16 -10.36
C TYR A 112 -10.10 -0.67 -11.11
N TYR A 113 -10.16 -0.81 -12.44
CA TYR A 113 -11.38 -0.46 -13.19
C TYR A 113 -12.56 -1.37 -12.87
N GLN A 114 -12.34 -2.65 -12.55
CA GLN A 114 -13.40 -3.54 -12.04
C GLN A 114 -13.89 -3.07 -10.67
N GLY A 115 -12.99 -2.67 -9.78
CA GLY A 115 -13.34 -2.07 -8.50
C GLY A 115 -14.16 -0.78 -8.65
N ILE A 116 -13.76 0.11 -9.58
CA ILE A 116 -14.50 1.33 -9.93
C ILE A 116 -15.90 1.00 -10.45
N ARG A 117 -16.02 0.00 -11.37
CA ARG A 117 -17.31 -0.45 -11.89
C ARG A 117 -18.23 -0.97 -10.80
N LYS A 118 -17.72 -1.83 -9.89
CA LYS A 118 -18.51 -2.34 -8.76
C LYS A 118 -18.94 -1.22 -7.80
N ALA A 119 -18.06 -0.26 -7.52
CA ALA A 119 -18.41 0.92 -6.73
C ALA A 119 -19.56 1.71 -7.38
N ASN A 120 -19.48 1.95 -8.70
CA ASN A 120 -20.55 2.64 -9.44
C ASN A 120 -21.89 1.87 -9.40
N ILE A 121 -21.85 0.54 -9.53
CA ILE A 121 -23.05 -0.29 -9.40
C ILE A 121 -23.71 -0.07 -8.03
N LEU A 122 -22.93 -0.07 -6.95
CA LEU A 122 -23.46 0.18 -5.61
C LEU A 122 -24.00 1.61 -5.48
N ILE A 123 -23.24 2.61 -5.89
CA ILE A 123 -23.60 4.03 -5.80
C ILE A 123 -24.94 4.30 -6.47
N ASN A 124 -25.17 3.69 -7.65
CA ASN A 124 -26.38 3.92 -8.46
C ASN A 124 -27.62 3.17 -7.92
N ASN A 125 -27.43 2.11 -7.13
CA ASN A 125 -28.55 1.24 -6.76
C ASN A 125 -28.84 1.19 -5.26
N ILE A 126 -27.96 1.65 -4.38
CA ILE A 126 -28.10 1.44 -2.93
C ILE A 126 -29.30 2.19 -2.31
N ASP A 127 -29.72 3.30 -2.91
CA ASP A 127 -30.77 4.17 -2.38
C ASP A 127 -32.18 3.53 -2.43
N VAL A 128 -32.38 2.46 -3.21
CA VAL A 128 -33.66 1.75 -3.27
C VAL A 128 -33.84 0.77 -2.11
N VAL A 129 -32.77 0.42 -1.39
CA VAL A 129 -32.80 -0.54 -0.27
C VAL A 129 -33.32 0.17 0.99
N PRO A 130 -34.43 -0.31 1.59
CA PRO A 130 -35.10 0.39 2.70
C PRO A 130 -34.45 0.05 4.06
N PHE A 131 -33.18 0.45 4.26
CA PHE A 131 -32.43 0.13 5.49
C PHE A 131 -33.14 0.56 6.77
N ASN A 132 -33.37 -0.37 7.68
CA ASN A 132 -33.73 -0.10 9.07
C ASN A 132 -32.48 0.05 9.97
N LEU A 133 -31.32 -0.42 9.51
CA LEU A 133 -30.03 -0.24 10.17
C LEU A 133 -29.58 1.22 10.05
N LYS A 134 -29.03 1.75 11.13
CA LYS A 134 -28.54 3.13 11.24
C LYS A 134 -27.09 3.15 11.71
N TYR A 135 -26.43 4.26 11.44
CA TYR A 135 -25.08 4.55 11.92
C TYR A 135 -24.98 6.02 12.36
N THR A 136 -23.93 6.37 13.07
CA THR A 136 -23.61 7.76 13.42
C THR A 136 -22.49 8.25 12.50
N ASN A 137 -22.73 9.34 11.77
CA ASN A 137 -21.74 9.93 10.88
C ASN A 137 -20.71 10.79 11.65
N ALA A 138 -19.71 11.33 10.93
CA ALA A 138 -18.65 12.14 11.51
C ALA A 138 -19.13 13.47 12.12
N LEU A 139 -20.36 13.91 11.83
CA LEU A 139 -21.01 15.09 12.44
C LEU A 139 -21.84 14.74 13.69
N GLY A 140 -21.91 13.46 14.07
CA GLY A 140 -22.75 12.98 15.18
C GLY A 140 -24.22 12.77 14.82
N GLU A 141 -24.57 12.80 13.54
CA GLU A 141 -25.94 12.60 13.06
C GLU A 141 -26.22 11.11 12.86
N VAL A 142 -27.42 10.66 13.27
CA VAL A 142 -27.88 9.29 13.07
C VAL A 142 -28.59 9.18 11.72
N LYS A 143 -28.03 8.43 10.79
CA LYS A 143 -28.56 8.26 9.42
C LYS A 143 -28.79 6.78 9.07
N PRO A 144 -29.65 6.47 8.07
CA PRO A 144 -29.76 5.12 7.51
C PRO A 144 -28.41 4.63 6.94
N LEU A 145 -28.16 3.32 7.00
CA LEU A 145 -26.87 2.73 6.65
C LEU A 145 -26.47 2.93 5.18
N ASN A 146 -27.43 3.10 4.25
CA ASN A 146 -27.13 3.34 2.83
C ASN A 146 -26.28 4.60 2.60
N TYR A 147 -26.39 5.63 3.44
CA TYR A 147 -25.58 6.85 3.30
C TYR A 147 -24.09 6.56 3.47
N THR A 148 -23.71 5.86 4.56
CA THR A 148 -22.28 5.51 4.71
C THR A 148 -21.82 4.49 3.68
N MET A 149 -22.64 3.49 3.31
CA MET A 149 -22.27 2.52 2.27
C MET A 149 -22.01 3.18 0.92
N LYS A 150 -22.80 4.19 0.56
CA LYS A 150 -22.57 5.00 -0.65
C LYS A 150 -21.27 5.80 -0.55
N ALA A 151 -21.01 6.42 0.60
CA ALA A 151 -19.77 7.15 0.86
C ALA A 151 -18.55 6.22 0.88
N GLU A 152 -18.65 5.03 1.47
CA GLU A 152 -17.61 3.99 1.44
C GLU A 152 -17.27 3.55 0.01
N ALA A 153 -18.27 3.32 -0.85
CA ALA A 153 -18.07 2.98 -2.25
C ALA A 153 -17.39 4.12 -3.03
N ARG A 154 -17.75 5.38 -2.78
CA ARG A 154 -17.07 6.56 -3.36
C ARG A 154 -15.63 6.69 -2.87
N PHE A 155 -15.35 6.41 -1.58
CA PHE A 155 -13.99 6.36 -1.05
C PHE A 155 -13.15 5.29 -1.77
N LEU A 156 -13.67 4.08 -1.91
CA LEU A 156 -12.98 2.98 -2.61
C LEU A 156 -12.71 3.34 -4.08
N ARG A 157 -13.68 3.95 -4.76
CA ARG A 157 -13.52 4.45 -6.13
C ARG A 157 -12.40 5.49 -6.23
N ALA A 158 -12.39 6.46 -5.33
CA ALA A 158 -11.33 7.46 -5.26
C ALA A 158 -9.96 6.82 -4.99
N HIS A 159 -9.90 5.81 -4.11
CA HIS A 159 -8.70 5.04 -3.85
C HIS A 159 -8.21 4.30 -5.12
N PHE A 160 -9.09 3.62 -5.85
CA PHE A 160 -8.70 2.92 -7.08
C PHE A 160 -8.20 3.88 -8.16
N TYR A 161 -8.81 5.06 -8.29
CA TYR A 161 -8.29 6.11 -9.17
C TYR A 161 -6.91 6.61 -8.74
N PHE A 162 -6.67 6.80 -7.44
CA PHE A 162 -5.34 7.19 -6.97
C PHE A 162 -4.29 6.11 -7.25
N GLU A 163 -4.64 4.83 -7.06
CA GLU A 163 -3.77 3.71 -7.41
C GLU A 163 -3.42 3.66 -8.90
N LEU A 164 -4.39 3.97 -9.77
CA LEU A 164 -4.16 4.11 -11.22
C LEU A 164 -3.27 5.32 -11.53
N VAL A 165 -3.57 6.49 -10.95
CA VAL A 165 -2.87 7.75 -11.23
C VAL A 165 -1.40 7.69 -10.84
N LYS A 166 -1.06 7.13 -9.68
CA LYS A 166 0.35 7.00 -9.28
C LYS A 166 1.16 6.04 -10.17
N ARG A 167 0.50 5.10 -10.86
CA ARG A 167 1.12 4.12 -11.77
C ARG A 167 1.20 4.60 -13.22
N TYR A 168 0.15 5.27 -13.69
CA TYR A 168 -0.06 5.54 -15.12
C TYR A 168 -0.12 7.02 -15.46
N GLY A 169 -0.14 7.92 -14.48
CA GLY A 169 -0.47 9.34 -14.71
C GLY A 169 -1.98 9.53 -14.86
N GLY A 170 -2.42 10.48 -15.68
CA GLY A 170 -3.84 10.67 -15.96
C GLY A 170 -4.47 9.45 -16.59
N VAL A 171 -5.70 9.14 -16.23
CA VAL A 171 -6.47 7.97 -16.67
C VAL A 171 -7.89 8.38 -17.03
N THR A 172 -8.64 7.47 -17.63
CA THR A 172 -10.04 7.75 -17.99
C THR A 172 -10.91 7.81 -16.75
N LEU A 173 -11.54 8.95 -16.50
CA LEU A 173 -12.54 9.12 -15.45
C LEU A 173 -13.93 8.77 -16.02
N VAL A 174 -14.53 7.69 -15.53
CA VAL A 174 -15.85 7.23 -15.98
C VAL A 174 -17.02 7.85 -15.19
N GLY A 175 -16.72 8.65 -14.15
CA GLY A 175 -17.76 9.21 -13.26
C GLY A 175 -18.61 8.12 -12.63
N ASP A 176 -19.93 8.30 -12.63
CA ASP A 176 -20.89 7.34 -12.08
C ASP A 176 -21.40 6.32 -13.12
N GLN A 177 -20.82 6.33 -14.34
CA GLN A 177 -21.29 5.45 -15.42
C GLN A 177 -20.96 3.98 -15.16
N VAL A 178 -21.89 3.12 -15.52
CA VAL A 178 -21.71 1.67 -15.58
C VAL A 178 -21.94 1.27 -17.03
N TYR A 179 -20.85 0.93 -17.73
CA TYR A 179 -20.89 0.53 -19.13
C TYR A 179 -21.24 -0.95 -19.26
N ASP A 180 -22.00 -1.29 -20.30
CA ASP A 180 -22.33 -2.66 -20.68
C ASP A 180 -21.34 -3.23 -21.70
N LEU A 181 -21.40 -4.55 -21.91
CA LEU A 181 -20.46 -5.26 -22.81
C LEU A 181 -20.51 -4.77 -24.27
N ASN A 182 -21.64 -4.21 -24.69
CA ASN A 182 -21.88 -3.75 -26.05
C ASN A 182 -21.66 -2.24 -26.23
N ASP A 183 -21.29 -1.53 -25.16
CA ASP A 183 -21.03 -0.11 -25.22
C ASP A 183 -19.70 0.16 -25.94
N ASP A 184 -19.70 1.09 -26.87
CA ASP A 184 -18.48 1.57 -27.52
C ASP A 184 -17.79 2.59 -26.60
N ILE A 185 -16.74 2.14 -25.90
CA ILE A 185 -16.04 2.95 -24.91
C ILE A 185 -14.75 3.50 -25.52
N GLU A 186 -14.85 4.57 -26.30
CA GLU A 186 -13.70 5.30 -26.88
C GLU A 186 -13.35 6.57 -26.09
N LEU A 187 -13.35 6.50 -24.77
CA LEU A 187 -13.02 7.63 -23.90
C LEU A 187 -11.50 7.89 -23.86
N PRO A 188 -11.06 9.14 -24.02
CA PRO A 188 -9.65 9.49 -23.84
C PRO A 188 -9.25 9.44 -22.36
N ARG A 189 -7.95 9.49 -22.14
CA ARG A 189 -7.40 9.75 -20.80
C ARG A 189 -7.69 11.19 -20.40
N ASN A 190 -8.08 11.41 -19.16
CA ASN A 190 -8.10 12.73 -18.52
C ASN A 190 -6.67 13.17 -18.17
N THR A 191 -6.46 14.48 -18.02
CA THR A 191 -5.17 14.99 -17.56
C THR A 191 -4.89 14.55 -16.13
N PHE A 192 -3.62 14.54 -15.73
CA PHE A 192 -3.22 14.28 -14.35
C PHE A 192 -3.94 15.22 -13.38
N ALA A 193 -4.00 16.52 -13.71
CA ALA A 193 -4.69 17.53 -12.92
C ALA A 193 -6.18 17.18 -12.72
N GLN A 194 -6.90 16.85 -13.80
CA GLN A 194 -8.32 16.47 -13.72
C GLN A 194 -8.54 15.25 -12.82
N CYS A 195 -7.63 14.28 -12.87
CA CYS A 195 -7.72 13.09 -12.01
C CYS A 195 -7.49 13.43 -10.54
N VAL A 196 -6.50 14.28 -10.22
CA VAL A 196 -6.25 14.75 -8.84
C VAL A 196 -7.45 15.52 -8.31
N ASP A 197 -7.99 16.47 -9.10
CA ASP A 197 -9.14 17.29 -8.71
C ASP A 197 -10.40 16.44 -8.47
N TYR A 198 -10.61 15.41 -9.31
CA TYR A 198 -11.71 14.46 -9.13
C TYR A 198 -11.59 13.72 -7.80
N ILE A 199 -10.42 13.14 -7.50
CA ILE A 199 -10.19 12.38 -6.28
C ILE A 199 -10.36 13.26 -5.05
N VAL A 200 -9.77 14.45 -5.03
CA VAL A 200 -9.85 15.39 -3.90
C VAL A 200 -11.29 15.82 -3.64
N ARG A 201 -12.02 16.17 -4.70
CA ARG A 201 -13.44 16.54 -4.60
C ARG A 201 -14.29 15.38 -4.05
N GLU A 202 -14.14 14.16 -4.56
CA GLU A 202 -14.85 12.98 -4.03
C GLU A 202 -14.63 12.82 -2.52
N LEU A 203 -13.38 12.91 -2.06
CA LEU A 203 -13.05 12.78 -0.64
C LEU A 203 -13.65 13.90 0.23
N ASP A 204 -13.62 15.15 -0.25
CA ASP A 204 -14.19 16.30 0.48
C ASP A 204 -15.72 16.23 0.59
N GLU A 205 -16.40 15.73 -0.46
CA GLU A 205 -17.85 15.59 -0.46
C GLU A 205 -18.36 14.50 0.50
N ILE A 206 -17.62 13.38 0.63
CA ILE A 206 -18.10 12.22 1.38
C ILE A 206 -17.63 12.17 2.84
N LYS A 207 -16.59 12.91 3.21
CA LYS A 207 -15.92 12.76 4.52
C LYS A 207 -16.86 12.85 5.73
N ASN A 208 -17.90 13.66 5.64
CA ASN A 208 -18.85 13.84 6.73
C ASN A 208 -19.97 12.81 6.75
N ASP A 209 -20.21 12.08 5.66
CA ASP A 209 -21.16 10.97 5.60
C ASP A 209 -20.56 9.65 6.09
N LEU A 210 -19.26 9.58 6.26
CA LEU A 210 -18.56 8.45 6.86
C LEU A 210 -18.61 8.52 8.40
N ARG A 211 -18.19 7.43 9.04
CA ARG A 211 -17.95 7.38 10.49
C ARG A 211 -16.71 8.21 10.86
N SER A 212 -16.49 8.41 12.16
CA SER A 212 -15.24 8.94 12.72
C SER A 212 -14.70 7.99 13.79
N LEU A 213 -13.40 8.01 14.03
CA LEU A 213 -12.77 7.20 15.09
C LEU A 213 -13.07 7.76 16.49
N PRO A 214 -13.30 6.92 17.51
CA PRO A 214 -13.47 5.47 17.42
C PRO A 214 -14.84 5.11 16.81
N ILE A 215 -14.88 4.04 16.00
CA ILE A 215 -16.14 3.55 15.43
C ILE A 215 -17.02 3.00 16.55
N SER A 216 -18.21 3.58 16.73
CA SER A 216 -19.11 3.31 17.88
C SER A 216 -20.13 2.21 17.63
N ASP A 217 -20.41 1.86 16.37
CA ASP A 217 -21.49 0.94 15.98
C ASP A 217 -21.03 -0.52 15.74
N GLY A 218 -19.85 -0.89 16.28
CA GLY A 218 -19.42 -2.27 16.44
C GLY A 218 -18.24 -2.70 15.56
N GLY A 219 -17.66 -3.85 15.93
CA GLY A 219 -16.44 -4.39 15.32
C GLY A 219 -16.58 -4.81 13.85
N ASP A 220 -17.80 -5.07 13.36
CA ASP A 220 -18.06 -5.45 11.97
C ASP A 220 -17.65 -4.36 10.96
N TYR A 221 -17.56 -3.10 11.41
CA TYR A 221 -17.21 -1.94 10.59
C TYR A 221 -15.82 -1.40 10.85
N ALA A 222 -15.01 -2.08 11.65
CA ALA A 222 -13.66 -1.64 12.02
C ALA A 222 -12.75 -1.35 10.81
N HIS A 223 -13.00 -2.00 9.67
CA HIS A 223 -12.27 -1.82 8.42
C HIS A 223 -12.87 -0.77 7.48
N ALA A 224 -14.03 -0.20 7.83
CA ALA A 224 -14.67 0.83 7.01
C ALA A 224 -13.84 2.13 7.03
N PRO A 225 -13.76 2.87 5.92
CA PRO A 225 -13.10 4.17 5.92
C PRO A 225 -13.87 5.16 6.79
N THR A 226 -13.14 6.05 7.40
CA THR A 226 -13.65 7.10 8.28
C THR A 226 -13.37 8.48 7.69
N LYS A 227 -13.87 9.54 8.34
CA LYS A 227 -13.51 10.92 7.99
C LYS A 227 -11.98 11.09 7.99
N GLU A 228 -11.30 10.53 9.00
CA GLU A 228 -9.84 10.56 9.12
C GLU A 228 -9.17 9.86 7.92
N ALA A 229 -9.73 8.77 7.42
CA ALA A 229 -9.22 8.08 6.25
C ALA A 229 -9.34 8.94 4.96
N CYS A 230 -10.45 9.66 4.78
CA CYS A 230 -10.60 10.63 3.68
C CYS A 230 -9.55 11.73 3.76
N MET A 231 -9.33 12.29 4.93
CA MET A 231 -8.38 13.38 5.13
C MET A 231 -6.92 12.89 4.95
N ALA A 232 -6.58 11.71 5.44
CA ALA A 232 -5.26 11.12 5.25
C ALA A 232 -4.99 10.79 3.77
N MET A 233 -5.97 10.24 3.07
CA MET A 233 -5.88 9.99 1.63
C MET A 233 -5.72 11.28 0.83
N LYS A 234 -6.51 12.32 1.14
CA LYS A 234 -6.40 13.64 0.50
C LYS A 234 -5.00 14.22 0.68
N ALA A 235 -4.44 14.16 1.90
CA ALA A 235 -3.09 14.64 2.17
C ALA A 235 -2.03 13.88 1.35
N ARG A 236 -2.14 12.55 1.22
CA ARG A 236 -1.25 11.74 0.38
C ARG A 236 -1.39 12.07 -1.10
N VAL A 237 -2.60 12.19 -1.63
CA VAL A 237 -2.85 12.53 -3.05
C VAL A 237 -2.23 13.89 -3.38
N LEU A 238 -2.44 14.90 -2.54
CA LEU A 238 -1.89 16.25 -2.75
C LEU A 238 -0.37 16.28 -2.60
N LEU A 239 0.21 15.47 -1.69
CA LEU A 239 1.67 15.31 -1.59
C LEU A 239 2.26 14.74 -2.88
N TYR A 240 1.64 13.71 -3.46
CA TYR A 240 2.06 13.17 -4.76
C TYR A 240 1.96 14.23 -5.85
N ALA A 241 0.84 14.94 -5.92
CA ALA A 241 0.61 16.01 -6.90
C ALA A 241 1.64 17.14 -6.81
N ALA A 242 2.10 17.48 -5.60
CA ALA A 242 3.14 18.47 -5.35
C ALA A 242 4.56 17.96 -5.66
N SER A 243 4.76 16.63 -5.67
CA SER A 243 6.10 16.02 -5.74
C SER A 243 6.80 16.26 -7.09
N PRO A 244 8.15 16.24 -7.11
CA PRO A 244 8.94 16.63 -8.29
C PRO A 244 8.56 15.96 -9.60
N LEU A 245 8.23 14.66 -9.59
CA LEU A 245 7.85 13.92 -10.80
C LEU A 245 6.66 14.56 -11.53
N PHE A 246 5.69 15.07 -10.80
CA PHE A 246 4.44 15.60 -11.34
C PHE A 246 4.41 17.11 -11.46
N ASN A 247 5.16 17.83 -10.61
CA ASN A 247 5.09 19.28 -10.48
C ASN A 247 6.33 20.03 -11.00
N GLU A 248 7.55 19.49 -10.78
CA GLU A 248 8.79 20.24 -11.05
C GLU A 248 9.65 19.61 -12.16
N LYS A 249 9.77 18.28 -12.18
CA LYS A 249 10.69 17.52 -13.03
C LYS A 249 9.98 16.42 -13.81
N PRO A 250 8.97 16.75 -14.63
CA PRO A 250 8.27 15.74 -15.42
C PRO A 250 9.24 15.04 -16.39
N ILE A 251 8.94 13.81 -16.75
CA ILE A 251 9.77 13.06 -17.72
C ILE A 251 9.63 13.59 -19.14
N GLU A 252 8.51 14.26 -19.44
CA GLU A 252 8.20 14.93 -20.69
C GLU A 252 7.49 16.26 -20.38
N PRO A 253 8.21 17.40 -20.47
CA PRO A 253 7.64 18.69 -20.18
C PRO A 253 6.45 19.04 -21.06
N GLY A 254 5.36 19.54 -20.45
CA GLY A 254 4.14 19.90 -21.16
C GLY A 254 3.17 18.75 -21.45
N ASN A 255 3.53 17.52 -21.13
CA ASN A 255 2.60 16.38 -21.24
C ASN A 255 1.71 16.32 -20.00
N GLU A 256 0.50 16.86 -20.11
CA GLU A 256 -0.49 16.92 -19.01
C GLU A 256 -1.06 15.57 -18.61
N LEU A 257 -0.81 14.50 -19.37
CA LEU A 257 -1.21 13.15 -18.97
C LEU A 257 -0.33 12.57 -17.84
N ILE A 258 0.89 13.09 -17.66
CA ILE A 258 1.85 12.53 -16.69
C ILE A 258 2.33 13.52 -15.64
N GLY A 259 1.73 14.69 -15.59
CA GLY A 259 2.05 15.74 -14.61
C GLY A 259 1.37 17.05 -14.95
N TYR A 260 1.75 18.12 -14.26
CA TYR A 260 1.28 19.46 -14.54
C TYR A 260 2.11 20.12 -15.64
N ALA A 261 1.48 21.03 -16.38
CA ALA A 261 2.14 21.76 -17.45
C ALA A 261 3.26 22.69 -16.95
N SER A 262 3.15 23.19 -15.71
CA SER A 262 4.11 24.11 -15.09
C SER A 262 4.26 23.86 -13.59
N TYR A 263 5.45 24.20 -13.07
CA TYR A 263 5.69 24.21 -11.63
C TYR A 263 4.82 25.24 -10.93
N ASP A 264 4.24 24.81 -9.80
CA ASP A 264 3.49 25.68 -8.91
C ASP A 264 3.80 25.32 -7.45
N PRO A 265 4.44 26.20 -6.67
CA PRO A 265 4.77 25.95 -5.27
C PRO A 265 3.52 25.83 -4.38
N GLU A 266 2.37 26.40 -4.79
CA GLU A 266 1.14 26.31 -4.01
C GLU A 266 0.62 24.87 -3.86
N ARG A 267 1.00 23.96 -4.73
CA ARG A 267 0.67 22.52 -4.57
C ARG A 267 1.28 21.95 -3.29
N TRP A 268 2.50 22.38 -2.91
CA TRP A 268 3.10 22.00 -1.64
C TRP A 268 2.34 22.60 -0.45
N ASN A 269 1.86 23.83 -0.56
CA ASN A 269 1.03 24.47 0.46
C ASN A 269 -0.29 23.72 0.66
N LEU A 270 -0.98 23.34 -0.43
CA LEU A 270 -2.22 22.56 -0.37
C LEU A 270 -1.99 21.19 0.30
N ALA A 271 -0.89 20.51 0.00
CA ALA A 271 -0.53 19.27 0.65
C ALA A 271 -0.26 19.43 2.16
N ALA A 272 0.48 20.49 2.52
CA ALA A 272 0.74 20.81 3.93
C ALA A 272 -0.55 21.13 4.70
N GLN A 273 -1.43 21.94 4.11
CA GLN A 273 -2.72 22.29 4.71
C GLN A 273 -3.59 21.06 4.91
N ALA A 274 -3.70 20.16 3.93
CA ALA A 274 -4.50 18.95 4.04
C ALA A 274 -4.02 18.02 5.16
N ALA A 275 -2.70 17.87 5.33
CA ALA A 275 -2.14 17.10 6.43
C ALA A 275 -2.36 17.81 7.78
N LYS A 276 -2.18 19.13 7.82
CA LYS A 276 -2.38 19.95 9.01
C LYS A 276 -3.82 19.94 9.50
N GLU A 277 -4.81 20.01 8.61
CA GLU A 277 -6.24 19.91 8.96
C GLU A 277 -6.52 18.63 9.76
N LEU A 278 -5.97 17.48 9.35
CA LEU A 278 -6.13 16.22 10.09
C LEU A 278 -5.42 16.27 11.45
N ILE A 279 -4.19 16.78 11.49
CA ILE A 279 -3.41 16.91 12.73
C ILE A 279 -4.13 17.82 13.73
N ASP A 280 -4.66 18.96 13.28
CA ASP A 280 -5.33 19.94 14.13
C ASP A 280 -6.68 19.41 14.64
N GLU A 281 -7.47 18.70 13.80
CA GLU A 281 -8.78 18.18 14.21
C GLU A 281 -8.67 16.95 15.13
N PHE A 282 -7.77 16.01 14.83
CA PHE A 282 -7.75 14.70 15.48
C PHE A 282 -6.51 14.42 16.34
N GLY A 283 -5.44 15.18 16.19
CA GLY A 283 -4.23 15.04 16.98
C GLY A 283 -4.33 15.63 18.39
N SER A 284 -3.19 15.88 19.01
CA SER A 284 -3.07 16.30 20.42
C SER A 284 -3.80 17.60 20.77
N ASN A 285 -3.93 18.50 19.83
CA ASN A 285 -4.59 19.82 20.00
C ASN A 285 -6.09 19.78 19.68
N GLY A 286 -6.57 18.73 19.01
CA GLY A 286 -7.96 18.53 18.64
C GLY A 286 -8.70 17.51 19.50
N LYS A 287 -9.38 16.58 18.84
CA LYS A 287 -10.17 15.51 19.48
C LYS A 287 -9.32 14.47 20.24
N LYS A 288 -8.02 14.43 20.00
CA LYS A 288 -7.05 13.48 20.59
C LYS A 288 -7.38 12.02 20.31
N THR A 289 -8.00 11.75 19.18
CA THR A 289 -8.33 10.38 18.73
C THR A 289 -7.16 9.74 17.98
N LEU A 290 -6.24 10.55 17.43
CA LEU A 290 -5.04 10.09 16.75
C LEU A 290 -3.78 10.51 17.52
N ALA A 291 -2.85 9.55 17.65
CA ALA A 291 -1.52 9.74 18.24
C ALA A 291 -0.56 8.69 17.67
N LEU A 292 0.75 8.87 17.92
CA LEU A 292 1.73 7.83 17.61
C LEU A 292 1.58 6.66 18.59
N THR A 293 1.54 5.44 18.07
CA THR A 293 1.48 4.22 18.87
C THR A 293 2.79 4.02 19.63
N ALA A 294 2.70 3.83 20.95
CA ALA A 294 3.88 3.69 21.80
C ALA A 294 4.69 2.42 21.48
N ASP A 295 4.01 1.29 21.26
CA ASP A 295 4.63 0.08 20.75
C ASP A 295 4.48 0.01 19.23
N TYR A 296 5.60 0.19 18.54
CA TYR A 296 5.66 0.18 17.07
C TYR A 296 5.12 -1.11 16.44
N ARG A 297 5.20 -2.26 17.13
CA ARG A 297 4.68 -3.55 16.62
C ARG A 297 3.16 -3.59 16.57
N ASN A 298 2.49 -2.85 17.46
CA ASN A 298 1.02 -2.82 17.52
C ASN A 298 0.38 -2.19 16.28
N ILE A 299 1.12 -1.38 15.52
CA ILE A 299 0.61 -0.70 14.32
C ILE A 299 -0.07 -1.68 13.35
N SER A 300 0.50 -2.88 13.19
CA SER A 300 0.01 -3.89 12.22
C SER A 300 -0.61 -5.14 12.85
N THR A 301 -0.60 -5.23 14.18
CA THR A 301 -1.06 -6.43 14.91
C THR A 301 -2.25 -6.16 15.83
N GLU A 302 -2.68 -4.91 15.96
CA GLU A 302 -3.84 -4.52 16.75
C GLU A 302 -4.78 -3.60 15.98
N PHE A 303 -6.09 -3.76 16.18
CA PHE A 303 -7.08 -2.81 15.68
C PHE A 303 -6.92 -1.44 16.33
N TYR A 304 -7.55 -0.43 15.72
CA TYR A 304 -7.58 0.89 16.33
C TYR A 304 -8.07 0.83 17.79
N SER A 305 -7.32 1.50 18.65
CA SER A 305 -7.65 1.71 20.06
C SER A 305 -7.00 3.01 20.51
N SER A 306 -7.72 3.83 21.25
CA SER A 306 -7.20 5.08 21.80
C SER A 306 -6.01 4.90 22.74
N THR A 307 -5.74 3.68 23.18
CA THR A 307 -4.65 3.35 24.14
C THR A 307 -3.55 2.50 23.54
N SER A 308 -3.89 1.44 22.78
CA SER A 308 -2.90 0.49 22.27
C SER A 308 -2.48 0.75 20.82
N ASN A 309 -3.39 1.22 19.98
CA ASN A 309 -3.08 1.58 18.60
C ASN A 309 -3.85 2.84 18.12
N PRO A 310 -3.58 4.02 18.69
CA PRO A 310 -4.22 5.28 18.26
C PRO A 310 -3.68 5.81 16.92
N GLU A 311 -2.72 5.12 16.31
CA GLU A 311 -2.08 5.55 15.06
C GLU A 311 -2.81 5.06 13.81
N LEU A 312 -3.59 3.97 13.93
CA LEU A 312 -4.26 3.31 12.82
C LEU A 312 -5.42 4.15 12.30
N ILE A 313 -5.39 4.52 11.02
CA ILE A 313 -6.44 5.31 10.37
C ILE A 313 -7.27 4.43 9.42
N PHE A 314 -6.62 3.71 8.52
CA PHE A 314 -7.29 2.82 7.57
C PHE A 314 -6.42 1.61 7.26
N PHE A 315 -7.06 0.46 7.16
CA PHE A 315 -6.36 -0.82 6.97
C PHE A 315 -7.22 -1.83 6.22
N ARG A 316 -6.56 -2.81 5.62
CA ARG A 316 -7.20 -4.03 5.14
C ARG A 316 -6.98 -5.15 6.16
N PRO A 317 -8.04 -5.79 6.68
CA PRO A 317 -7.88 -6.94 7.58
C PRO A 317 -7.31 -8.14 6.81
N ILE A 318 -6.30 -8.78 7.38
CA ILE A 318 -5.75 -10.04 6.88
C ILE A 318 -6.30 -11.21 7.70
N GLY A 319 -6.53 -10.96 8.99
CA GLY A 319 -6.98 -11.96 9.94
C GLY A 319 -5.85 -12.59 10.74
N LYS A 320 -6.19 -13.63 11.50
CA LYS A 320 -5.20 -14.41 12.26
C LYS A 320 -4.52 -15.42 11.34
N GLY A 321 -3.21 -15.54 11.48
CA GLY A 321 -2.42 -16.49 10.69
C GLY A 321 -0.93 -16.35 10.92
N LYS A 322 -0.14 -17.09 10.17
CA LYS A 322 1.33 -17.12 10.17
C LYS A 322 1.90 -16.91 8.76
N GLY A 323 1.09 -16.43 7.83
CA GLY A 323 1.51 -16.31 6.43
C GLY A 323 2.71 -15.38 6.22
N ILE A 324 2.81 -14.30 7.02
CA ILE A 324 3.91 -13.34 6.93
C ILE A 324 5.19 -13.96 7.49
N GLU A 325 5.09 -14.58 8.66
CA GLU A 325 6.20 -15.24 9.34
C GLU A 325 6.74 -16.44 8.53
N THR A 326 5.84 -17.23 7.96
CA THR A 326 6.24 -18.35 7.09
C THR A 326 6.94 -17.87 5.83
N ALA A 327 6.42 -16.82 5.18
CA ALA A 327 7.03 -16.31 3.95
C ALA A 327 8.37 -15.61 4.21
N ASN A 328 8.50 -14.82 5.29
CA ASN A 328 9.65 -13.93 5.49
C ASN A 328 10.53 -14.28 6.69
N GLY A 329 10.09 -15.17 7.56
CA GLY A 329 10.86 -15.61 8.72
C GLY A 329 12.20 -16.25 8.35
N PRO A 330 13.15 -16.29 9.30
CA PRO A 330 14.49 -16.84 9.05
C PRO A 330 14.47 -18.31 8.65
N LEU A 331 15.36 -18.67 7.73
CA LEU A 331 15.68 -20.05 7.37
C LEU A 331 16.26 -20.83 8.57
N GLY A 332 16.33 -22.16 8.46
CA GLY A 332 16.98 -23.04 9.46
C GLY A 332 16.09 -23.51 10.58
N PHE A 333 14.83 -23.08 10.64
CA PHE A 333 13.80 -23.64 11.51
C PHE A 333 12.98 -24.70 10.76
N SER A 334 12.38 -25.64 11.47
CA SER A 334 11.64 -26.77 10.89
C SER A 334 10.21 -26.87 11.40
N GLY A 335 9.37 -27.60 10.67
CA GLY A 335 7.96 -27.82 11.00
C GLY A 335 7.18 -26.50 10.97
N ASN A 336 6.31 -26.27 11.95
CA ASN A 336 5.47 -25.08 12.00
C ASN A 336 6.26 -23.75 12.11
N ALA A 337 7.52 -23.79 12.51
CA ALA A 337 8.39 -22.62 12.67
C ALA A 337 9.24 -22.33 11.43
N GLN A 338 9.07 -23.10 10.33
CA GLN A 338 9.82 -22.89 9.09
C GLN A 338 9.51 -21.51 8.48
N GLY A 339 10.57 -20.76 8.19
CA GLY A 339 10.53 -19.54 7.39
C GLY A 339 11.22 -19.73 6.05
N TYR A 340 10.79 -18.99 5.03
CA TYR A 340 11.36 -19.05 3.67
C TYR A 340 12.25 -17.85 3.34
N GLY A 341 12.24 -16.80 4.17
CA GLY A 341 13.07 -15.61 3.98
C GLY A 341 12.89 -14.94 2.62
N ASN A 342 11.66 -14.87 2.09
CA ASN A 342 11.39 -14.43 0.72
C ASN A 342 11.98 -13.05 0.42
N THR A 343 11.73 -12.06 1.25
CA THR A 343 12.20 -10.69 1.07
C THR A 343 13.35 -10.41 2.03
N ASN A 344 14.54 -10.13 1.48
CA ASN A 344 15.74 -9.85 2.25
C ASN A 344 16.02 -8.34 2.28
N PRO A 345 16.02 -7.68 3.45
CA PRO A 345 16.46 -6.30 3.60
C PRO A 345 17.89 -6.10 3.08
N THR A 346 18.18 -4.97 2.44
CA THR A 346 19.53 -4.65 1.96
C THR A 346 20.37 -3.97 3.06
N GLN A 347 21.70 -4.01 2.88
CA GLN A 347 22.61 -3.19 3.67
C GLN A 347 22.33 -1.69 3.46
N ASN A 348 21.87 -1.30 2.26
CA ASN A 348 21.47 0.08 1.96
C ASN A 348 20.34 0.57 2.87
N LEU A 349 19.35 -0.29 3.20
CA LEU A 349 18.31 0.03 4.18
C LEU A 349 18.90 0.08 5.59
N VAL A 350 19.69 -0.93 5.99
CA VAL A 350 20.27 -0.99 7.34
C VAL A 350 21.14 0.24 7.65
N GLU A 351 21.86 0.78 6.65
CA GLU A 351 22.64 2.00 6.81
C GLU A 351 21.80 3.28 6.93
N SER A 352 20.54 3.27 6.50
CA SER A 352 19.66 4.42 6.66
C SER A 352 19.19 4.63 8.11
N PHE A 353 19.24 3.59 8.95
CA PHE A 353 19.02 3.72 10.38
C PHE A 353 20.22 4.42 11.01
N LEU A 354 20.01 5.58 11.57
CA LEU A 354 21.06 6.40 12.18
C LEU A 354 21.55 5.79 13.50
N MET A 355 22.47 6.45 14.18
CA MET A 355 22.83 6.13 15.57
C MET A 355 21.70 6.54 16.50
N LYS A 356 21.70 6.02 17.72
CA LYS A 356 20.66 6.23 18.74
C LYS A 356 20.44 7.70 19.12
N ASP A 357 21.41 8.58 18.86
CA ASP A 357 21.28 10.02 19.02
C ASP A 357 20.73 10.75 17.78
N GLY A 358 20.25 10.01 16.78
CA GLY A 358 19.66 10.57 15.55
C GLY A 358 20.67 11.16 14.57
N LYS A 359 21.96 10.87 14.74
CA LYS A 359 23.06 11.35 13.89
C LYS A 359 23.69 10.22 13.08
N SER A 360 24.40 10.59 12.03
CA SER A 360 25.23 9.64 11.27
C SER A 360 26.40 9.13 12.10
N THR A 361 26.96 7.99 11.70
CA THR A 361 28.05 7.31 12.42
C THR A 361 29.29 8.16 12.64
N ASP A 362 29.56 9.12 11.75
CA ASP A 362 30.69 10.06 11.81
C ASP A 362 30.44 11.27 12.73
N LYS A 363 29.17 11.56 13.07
CA LYS A 363 28.77 12.73 13.87
C LYS A 363 28.17 12.36 15.23
N SER A 364 27.93 11.08 15.47
CA SER A 364 27.32 10.58 16.69
C SER A 364 28.23 10.70 17.90
N LYS A 365 27.63 10.90 19.09
CA LYS A 365 28.33 10.73 20.36
C LYS A 365 28.68 9.26 20.66
N TYR A 366 28.00 8.31 20.02
CA TYR A 366 28.27 6.89 20.10
C TYR A 366 29.37 6.49 19.11
N THR A 367 30.31 5.68 19.57
CA THR A 367 31.37 5.17 18.70
C THR A 367 30.86 3.99 17.86
N TYR A 368 30.77 4.18 16.54
CA TYR A 368 30.43 3.08 15.64
C TYR A 368 31.54 2.03 15.63
N ASN A 369 31.17 0.75 15.77
CA ASN A 369 32.07 -0.38 15.71
C ASN A 369 31.71 -1.29 14.53
N SER A 370 32.57 -1.41 13.54
CA SER A 370 32.34 -2.26 12.35
C SER A 370 32.27 -3.76 12.67
N ASN A 371 32.77 -4.20 13.82
CA ASN A 371 32.67 -5.58 14.30
C ASN A 371 31.43 -5.81 15.20
N ASP A 372 30.66 -4.77 15.46
CA ASP A 372 29.39 -4.80 16.17
C ASP A 372 28.51 -3.67 15.60
N PRO A 373 28.09 -3.79 14.31
CA PRO A 373 27.52 -2.67 13.54
C PRO A 373 26.09 -2.31 13.95
N TYR A 374 25.46 -3.09 14.81
CA TYR A 374 24.06 -2.91 15.21
C TYR A 374 23.93 -2.23 16.57
N ARG A 375 25.03 -2.13 17.35
CA ARG A 375 25.04 -1.48 18.66
C ARG A 375 24.79 0.02 18.53
N ASP A 376 24.01 0.55 19.49
CA ASP A 376 23.72 1.99 19.60
C ASP A 376 23.14 2.62 18.32
N ARG A 377 22.37 1.84 17.58
CA ARG A 377 21.63 2.30 16.39
C ARG A 377 20.23 2.75 16.77
N ASP A 378 19.55 3.39 15.83
CA ASP A 378 18.13 3.71 15.91
C ASP A 378 17.34 2.46 16.35
N PRO A 379 16.55 2.52 17.44
CA PRO A 379 15.84 1.35 17.95
C PRO A 379 14.89 0.69 16.94
N ARG A 380 14.44 1.42 15.91
CA ARG A 380 13.60 0.86 14.84
C ARG A 380 14.35 -0.17 13.98
N LEU A 381 15.69 -0.18 13.99
CA LEU A 381 16.47 -1.20 13.28
C LEU A 381 16.09 -2.61 13.75
N GLU A 382 16.12 -2.86 15.05
CA GLU A 382 15.76 -4.16 15.64
C GLU A 382 14.27 -4.53 15.43
N LEU A 383 13.41 -3.53 15.30
CA LEU A 383 11.98 -3.73 15.05
C LEU A 383 11.68 -3.99 13.57
N THR A 384 12.61 -3.67 12.68
CA THR A 384 12.42 -3.76 11.23
C THR A 384 13.20 -4.91 10.60
N VAL A 385 14.41 -5.18 11.07
CA VAL A 385 15.36 -6.12 10.45
C VAL A 385 15.87 -7.11 11.48
N LEU A 386 15.84 -8.41 11.15
CA LEU A 386 16.57 -9.46 11.85
C LEU A 386 17.95 -9.62 11.18
N HIS A 387 18.99 -9.60 12.00
CA HIS A 387 20.39 -9.67 11.58
C HIS A 387 21.14 -10.77 12.33
N HIS A 388 22.43 -10.92 12.08
CA HIS A 388 23.29 -11.83 12.83
C HIS A 388 23.28 -11.48 14.31
N GLY A 389 22.95 -12.46 15.16
CA GLY A 389 22.82 -12.27 16.61
C GLY A 389 21.45 -11.80 17.09
N SER A 390 20.51 -11.41 16.21
CA SER A 390 19.13 -11.12 16.62
C SER A 390 18.46 -12.35 17.25
N SER A 391 17.57 -12.12 18.21
CA SER A 391 16.80 -13.19 18.84
C SER A 391 15.54 -13.52 18.02
N TRP A 392 15.33 -14.79 17.70
CA TRP A 392 14.12 -15.31 17.09
C TRP A 392 13.79 -16.68 17.69
N LEU A 393 12.58 -16.86 18.22
CA LEU A 393 12.13 -18.11 18.86
C LEU A 393 13.11 -18.62 19.94
N ASN A 394 13.57 -17.70 20.79
CA ASN A 394 14.55 -17.96 21.86
C ASN A 394 15.90 -18.52 21.36
N THR A 395 16.25 -18.22 20.10
CA THR A 395 17.50 -18.63 19.46
C THR A 395 18.20 -17.39 18.89
N GLN A 396 19.51 -17.28 19.08
CA GLN A 396 20.32 -16.26 18.39
C GLN A 396 20.57 -16.68 16.93
N LEU A 397 20.21 -15.82 16.00
CA LEU A 397 20.33 -16.09 14.57
C LEU A 397 21.80 -16.12 14.13
N GLN A 398 22.15 -17.13 13.34
CA GLN A 398 23.44 -17.30 12.70
C GLN A 398 23.30 -17.05 11.19
N THR A 399 23.29 -15.78 10.77
CA THR A 399 23.10 -15.39 9.37
C THR A 399 24.39 -15.23 8.58
N ASN A 400 25.53 -15.66 9.14
CA ASN A 400 26.77 -15.86 8.39
C ASN A 400 26.58 -16.97 7.35
N PHE A 401 27.25 -16.87 6.19
CA PHE A 401 27.15 -17.90 5.14
C PHE A 401 27.57 -19.28 5.69
N GLY A 402 26.72 -20.28 5.49
CA GLY A 402 26.87 -21.61 6.06
C GLY A 402 26.43 -21.75 7.52
N GLY A 403 25.96 -20.67 8.16
CA GLY A 403 25.37 -20.70 9.49
C GLY A 403 23.97 -21.32 9.51
N ALA A 404 23.46 -21.61 10.69
CA ALA A 404 22.16 -22.29 10.84
C ALA A 404 21.00 -21.56 10.16
N ASN A 405 21.03 -20.22 10.11
CA ASN A 405 19.98 -19.39 9.54
C ASN A 405 20.41 -18.73 8.21
N ASN A 406 21.48 -19.20 7.59
CA ASN A 406 21.91 -18.86 6.23
C ASN A 406 22.69 -20.02 5.64
N PRO A 407 22.07 -21.20 5.45
CA PRO A 407 22.74 -22.40 5.01
C PRO A 407 23.35 -22.21 3.62
N SER A 408 24.44 -22.93 3.36
CA SER A 408 25.02 -23.03 2.01
C SER A 408 24.13 -23.92 1.13
N GLY A 409 23.80 -23.48 -0.08
CA GLY A 409 22.98 -24.24 -1.01
C GLY A 409 22.09 -23.39 -1.88
N ALA A 410 20.95 -23.92 -2.32
CA ALA A 410 20.02 -23.22 -3.20
C ALA A 410 19.16 -22.17 -2.48
N GLU A 411 18.94 -22.35 -1.18
CA GLU A 411 18.13 -21.48 -0.36
C GLU A 411 19.02 -20.80 0.69
N TYR A 412 19.24 -19.49 0.56
CA TYR A 412 20.03 -18.69 1.49
C TYR A 412 19.58 -17.22 1.46
N SER A 413 19.78 -16.49 2.56
CA SER A 413 19.59 -15.04 2.53
C SER A 413 20.68 -14.39 1.70
N ARG A 414 20.30 -13.68 0.66
CA ARG A 414 21.24 -12.99 -0.25
C ARG A 414 21.98 -11.82 0.40
N THR A 415 21.42 -11.29 1.49
CA THR A 415 21.92 -10.10 2.17
C THR A 415 22.41 -10.37 3.59
N SER A 416 22.20 -11.58 4.14
CA SER A 416 22.37 -11.97 5.53
C SER A 416 21.37 -11.30 6.50
N TYR A 417 20.24 -10.80 5.97
CA TYR A 417 19.16 -10.16 6.73
C TYR A 417 17.81 -10.83 6.46
N TYR A 418 16.87 -10.64 7.41
CA TYR A 418 15.46 -10.99 7.29
C TYR A 418 14.58 -9.84 7.78
N ILE A 419 13.32 -9.81 7.36
CA ILE A 419 12.34 -8.85 7.87
C ILE A 419 11.98 -9.21 9.31
N SER A 420 11.86 -8.20 10.19
CA SER A 420 11.27 -8.30 11.53
C SER A 420 9.90 -7.62 11.59
N LYS A 421 9.75 -6.52 10.84
CA LYS A 421 8.53 -5.72 10.82
C LYS A 421 7.32 -6.54 10.39
N PHE A 422 6.17 -6.28 10.99
CA PHE A 422 4.89 -6.99 10.83
C PHE A 422 4.83 -8.39 11.46
N MET A 423 5.95 -9.00 11.79
CA MET A 423 5.96 -10.26 12.50
C MET A 423 5.76 -10.03 14.01
N LYS A 424 4.98 -10.88 14.65
CA LYS A 424 4.84 -10.85 16.09
C LYS A 424 6.18 -11.23 16.76
N ASP A 425 6.51 -10.58 17.87
CA ASP A 425 7.70 -10.90 18.67
C ASP A 425 7.48 -12.21 19.44
N TYR A 426 7.63 -13.33 18.76
CA TYR A 426 7.54 -14.63 19.39
C TYR A 426 8.81 -14.96 20.17
N LYS A 427 8.66 -15.25 21.45
CA LYS A 427 9.77 -15.67 22.31
C LYS A 427 10.03 -17.18 22.22
N THR A 428 9.00 -17.96 21.98
CA THR A 428 9.08 -19.43 21.98
C THR A 428 8.35 -20.02 20.77
N LYS A 429 8.68 -21.27 20.44
CA LYS A 429 7.96 -22.03 19.42
C LYS A 429 6.47 -22.23 19.77
N SER A 430 6.16 -22.38 21.06
CA SER A 430 4.78 -22.52 21.53
C SER A 430 3.95 -21.26 21.30
N GLU A 431 4.56 -20.07 21.50
CA GLU A 431 3.92 -18.79 21.18
C GLU A 431 3.73 -18.64 19.66
N TYR A 432 4.73 -19.07 18.86
CA TYR A 432 4.65 -19.06 17.41
C TYR A 432 3.52 -19.94 16.86
N ASP A 433 3.17 -21.04 17.54
CA ASP A 433 2.05 -21.90 17.19
C ASP A 433 0.69 -21.22 17.41
N SER A 434 0.62 -20.15 18.21
CA SER A 434 -0.54 -19.27 18.31
C SER A 434 -0.55 -18.26 17.17
N GLU A 435 -1.60 -18.28 16.35
CA GLU A 435 -1.76 -17.35 15.23
C GLU A 435 -1.86 -15.90 15.71
N ALA A 436 -1.15 -14.99 15.05
CA ALA A 436 -1.23 -13.56 15.31
C ALA A 436 -2.26 -12.88 14.38
N LEU A 437 -2.87 -11.80 14.88
CA LEU A 437 -3.64 -10.90 14.04
C LEU A 437 -2.67 -10.10 13.15
N HIS A 438 -3.01 -9.98 11.86
CA HIS A 438 -2.29 -9.14 10.92
C HIS A 438 -3.24 -8.18 10.20
N LEU A 439 -2.82 -6.93 10.11
CA LEU A 439 -3.52 -5.85 9.43
C LEU A 439 -2.56 -5.25 8.40
N TRP A 440 -3.00 -5.12 7.15
CA TRP A 440 -2.27 -4.31 6.18
C TRP A 440 -2.66 -2.83 6.38
N VAL A 441 -1.73 -2.06 6.93
CA VAL A 441 -1.93 -0.64 7.24
C VAL A 441 -1.82 0.18 5.97
N MET A 442 -2.87 0.89 5.61
CA MET A 442 -2.93 1.73 4.40
C MET A 442 -2.68 3.20 4.71
N TYR A 443 -3.24 3.70 5.81
CA TYR A 443 -3.02 5.06 6.32
C TYR A 443 -2.83 5.02 7.83
N ARG A 444 -1.83 5.76 8.33
CA ARG A 444 -1.55 5.90 9.75
C ARG A 444 -1.03 7.30 10.09
N TYR A 445 -1.17 7.71 11.34
CA TYR A 445 -0.87 9.07 11.79
C TYR A 445 0.62 9.45 11.62
N GLY A 446 1.55 8.51 11.80
CA GLY A 446 2.98 8.74 11.55
C GLY A 446 3.27 9.15 10.11
N GLU A 447 2.56 8.59 9.13
CA GLU A 447 2.67 9.03 7.74
C GLU A 447 2.13 10.45 7.55
N VAL A 448 1.03 10.81 8.21
CA VAL A 448 0.45 12.16 8.11
C VAL A 448 1.45 13.22 8.61
N LEU A 449 2.16 12.93 9.71
CA LEU A 449 3.23 13.80 10.22
C LEU A 449 4.38 13.95 9.20
N LEU A 450 4.79 12.86 8.55
CA LEU A 450 5.82 12.89 7.50
C LEU A 450 5.35 13.67 6.26
N ASN A 451 4.10 13.47 5.85
CA ASN A 451 3.50 14.20 4.73
C ASN A 451 3.46 15.71 5.01
N TYR A 452 3.10 16.09 6.24
CA TYR A 452 3.10 17.47 6.70
C TYR A 452 4.51 18.08 6.69
N ALA A 453 5.48 17.40 7.32
CA ALA A 453 6.86 17.86 7.39
C ALA A 453 7.48 18.06 5.99
N GLU A 454 7.27 17.10 5.08
CA GLU A 454 7.77 17.18 3.71
C GLU A 454 7.15 18.35 2.96
N ALA A 455 5.83 18.42 2.93
CA ALA A 455 5.11 19.45 2.17
C ALA A 455 5.43 20.85 2.69
N LEU A 456 5.47 21.04 4.01
CA LEU A 456 5.77 22.33 4.62
C LEU A 456 7.21 22.77 4.38
N ASN A 457 8.18 21.83 4.50
CA ASN A 457 9.58 22.10 4.18
C ASN A 457 9.75 22.51 2.71
N GLU A 458 9.03 21.87 1.79
CA GLU A 458 9.13 22.20 0.37
C GLU A 458 8.42 23.49 -0.02
N TYR A 459 7.42 23.91 0.71
CA TYR A 459 6.76 25.20 0.52
C TYR A 459 7.57 26.37 1.06
N GLN A 460 8.07 26.25 2.29
CA GLN A 460 8.76 27.33 3.00
C GLN A 460 10.19 27.58 2.48
N SER A 461 10.72 28.78 2.71
CA SER A 461 12.11 29.14 2.38
C SER A 461 13.14 28.48 3.32
N ALA A 462 12.74 28.19 4.56
CA ALA A 462 13.54 27.51 5.58
C ALA A 462 12.62 26.64 6.46
N PRO A 463 13.13 25.57 7.09
CA PRO A 463 12.35 24.72 7.98
C PRO A 463 11.83 25.50 9.19
N SER A 464 10.53 25.45 9.43
CA SER A 464 9.88 26.04 10.61
C SER A 464 9.90 25.08 11.81
N GLN A 465 9.49 25.57 12.98
CA GLN A 465 9.31 24.75 14.18
C GLN A 465 8.37 23.57 13.93
N ASP A 466 7.30 23.75 13.18
CA ASP A 466 6.34 22.69 12.86
C ASP A 466 6.99 21.52 12.10
N VAL A 467 7.95 21.79 11.21
CA VAL A 467 8.73 20.75 10.51
C VAL A 467 9.58 19.96 11.49
N TYR A 468 10.26 20.66 12.42
CA TYR A 468 11.04 20.02 13.48
C TYR A 468 10.15 19.17 14.38
N ASP A 469 9.03 19.72 14.86
CA ASP A 469 8.11 19.05 15.78
C ASP A 469 7.55 17.74 15.22
N ALA A 470 7.21 17.72 13.95
CA ALA A 470 6.72 16.50 13.28
C ALA A 470 7.80 15.38 13.26
N ILE A 471 9.04 15.71 12.95
CA ILE A 471 10.16 14.74 12.95
C ILE A 471 10.53 14.35 14.39
N ILE A 472 10.56 15.31 15.32
CA ILE A 472 10.83 15.05 16.75
C ILE A 472 9.80 14.08 17.33
N ALA A 473 8.53 14.24 17.01
CA ALA A 473 7.48 13.34 17.49
C ALA A 473 7.77 11.87 17.12
N LEU A 474 8.16 11.62 15.86
CA LEU A 474 8.52 10.28 15.38
C LEU A 474 9.78 9.74 16.08
N ARG A 475 10.85 10.55 16.14
CA ARG A 475 12.12 10.18 16.78
C ARG A 475 11.96 9.91 18.27
N LYS A 476 11.17 10.72 18.95
CA LYS A 476 10.83 10.53 20.37
C LYS A 476 10.12 9.20 20.61
N ARG A 477 9.09 8.89 19.79
CA ARG A 477 8.37 7.61 19.84
C ARG A 477 9.32 6.44 19.57
N ALA A 478 10.24 6.59 18.62
CA ALA A 478 11.23 5.58 18.25
C ALA A 478 12.28 5.31 19.36
N GLY A 479 12.37 6.17 20.36
CA GLY A 479 13.37 6.05 21.44
C GLY A 479 14.75 6.60 21.08
N ILE A 480 14.81 7.52 20.11
CA ILE A 480 16.02 8.32 19.83
C ILE A 480 16.29 9.21 21.04
N ASP A 481 17.56 9.38 21.41
CA ASP A 481 17.97 10.23 22.53
C ASP A 481 17.49 11.68 22.33
N GLY A 482 16.97 12.29 23.40
CA GLY A 482 16.45 13.66 23.37
C GLY A 482 17.50 14.76 23.26
N ASP A 483 18.78 14.40 23.40
CA ASP A 483 19.90 15.33 23.29
C ASP A 483 19.94 16.00 21.92
N ASP A 484 20.40 17.25 21.91
CA ASP A 484 20.56 18.04 20.68
C ASP A 484 19.30 17.99 19.79
N ASN A 485 18.14 18.12 20.44
CA ASN A 485 16.84 18.13 19.77
C ASN A 485 16.59 16.88 18.93
N TYR A 486 16.83 15.69 19.51
CA TYR A 486 16.74 14.39 18.84
C TYR A 486 17.66 14.29 17.60
N GLY A 487 18.85 14.90 17.67
CA GLY A 487 19.85 14.92 16.61
C GLY A 487 19.58 15.93 15.48
N LEU A 488 18.58 16.82 15.63
CA LEU A 488 18.27 17.87 14.67
C LEU A 488 18.99 19.21 14.93
N GLY A 489 19.59 19.36 16.13
CA GLY A 489 20.19 20.63 16.52
C GLY A 489 19.17 21.75 16.80
N ALA A 490 19.64 22.97 16.95
CA ALA A 490 18.80 24.11 17.19
C ALA A 490 17.96 24.50 15.96
N LEU A 491 16.79 25.11 16.18
CA LEU A 491 15.98 25.67 15.09
C LEU A 491 16.81 26.65 14.25
N GLY A 492 16.75 26.51 12.94
CA GLY A 492 17.50 27.34 11.98
C GLY A 492 18.94 26.86 11.72
N SER A 493 19.42 25.79 12.40
CA SER A 493 20.74 25.22 12.13
C SER A 493 20.78 24.36 10.85
N ILE A 494 19.63 23.91 10.36
CA ILE A 494 19.48 23.06 9.17
C ILE A 494 18.79 23.87 8.07
N ASN A 495 19.39 23.93 6.89
CA ASN A 495 18.77 24.56 5.74
C ASN A 495 17.71 23.65 5.09
N LYS A 496 16.87 24.21 4.20
CA LYS A 496 15.80 23.51 3.49
C LYS A 496 16.26 22.20 2.81
N THR A 497 17.40 22.24 2.12
CA THR A 497 17.93 21.10 1.36
C THR A 497 18.38 19.97 2.27
N ASP A 498 19.04 20.27 3.37
CA ASP A 498 19.48 19.26 4.31
C ASP A 498 18.31 18.71 5.13
N MET A 499 17.32 19.56 5.48
CA MET A 499 16.08 19.09 6.10
C MET A 499 15.30 18.15 5.18
N ARG A 500 15.24 18.42 3.87
CA ARG A 500 14.66 17.50 2.87
C ARG A 500 15.30 16.11 2.96
N LYS A 501 16.63 16.01 3.02
CA LYS A 501 17.35 14.73 3.17
C LYS A 501 17.01 14.02 4.47
N ILE A 502 16.90 14.78 5.56
CA ILE A 502 16.50 14.25 6.87
C ILE A 502 15.09 13.69 6.81
N ILE A 503 14.13 14.43 6.26
CA ILE A 503 12.74 14.00 6.11
C ILE A 503 12.64 12.75 5.22
N GLN A 504 13.35 12.73 4.10
CA GLN A 504 13.39 11.56 3.20
C GLN A 504 13.97 10.32 3.89
N ASN A 505 15.03 10.50 4.70
CA ASN A 505 15.59 9.39 5.46
C ASN A 505 14.67 8.95 6.60
N GLU A 506 14.07 9.89 7.33
CA GLU A 506 13.09 9.59 8.39
C GLU A 506 11.91 8.80 7.83
N ARG A 507 11.39 9.22 6.66
CA ARG A 507 10.31 8.50 5.96
C ARG A 507 10.75 7.10 5.54
N ARG A 508 11.96 6.93 5.01
CA ARG A 508 12.51 5.63 4.64
C ARG A 508 12.55 4.66 5.81
N VAL A 509 13.07 5.12 6.96
CA VAL A 509 13.21 4.31 8.18
C VAL A 509 11.84 4.01 8.79
N GLU A 510 11.00 5.03 8.94
CA GLU A 510 9.69 4.92 9.59
C GLU A 510 8.73 4.04 8.78
N MET A 511 8.70 4.22 7.46
CA MET A 511 7.76 3.56 6.55
C MET A 511 8.35 2.35 5.83
N ALA A 512 9.49 1.81 6.29
CA ALA A 512 10.12 0.63 5.69
C ALA A 512 9.12 -0.53 5.56
N PHE A 513 9.08 -1.20 4.42
CA PHE A 513 8.19 -2.30 4.07
C PHE A 513 6.69 -1.98 4.03
N GLU A 514 6.29 -0.70 4.05
CA GLU A 514 4.91 -0.26 3.86
C GLU A 514 4.63 0.17 2.41
N GLU A 515 5.35 -0.36 1.45
CA GLU A 515 5.32 -0.04 0.01
C GLU A 515 5.60 1.44 -0.31
N GLN A 516 6.16 2.23 0.63
CA GLN A 516 6.39 3.66 0.41
C GLN A 516 7.65 3.91 -0.43
N ARG A 517 8.77 3.22 -0.13
CA ARG A 517 10.06 3.48 -0.78
C ARG A 517 10.00 3.38 -2.30
N TYR A 518 9.32 2.37 -2.83
CA TYR A 518 9.16 2.15 -4.27
C TYR A 518 8.54 3.37 -4.98
N TRP A 519 7.54 3.99 -4.35
CA TRP A 519 6.86 5.16 -4.88
C TRP A 519 7.59 6.46 -4.54
N ASP A 520 8.21 6.58 -3.39
CA ASP A 520 8.93 7.77 -2.94
C ASP A 520 10.10 8.10 -3.85
N ILE A 521 10.96 7.12 -4.20
CA ILE A 521 12.08 7.36 -5.13
C ILE A 521 11.61 7.77 -6.53
N ARG A 522 10.39 7.39 -6.92
CA ARG A 522 9.77 7.82 -8.17
C ARG A 522 9.21 9.23 -8.06
N ARG A 523 8.34 9.50 -7.10
CA ARG A 523 7.74 10.83 -6.96
C ARG A 523 8.77 11.93 -6.66
N TRP A 524 9.86 11.60 -5.94
CA TRP A 524 11.00 12.50 -5.72
C TRP A 524 11.89 12.67 -6.95
N ARG A 525 11.71 11.88 -7.99
CA ARG A 525 12.48 11.93 -9.23
C ARG A 525 13.97 11.62 -9.01
N ILE A 526 14.29 10.64 -8.14
CA ILE A 526 15.66 10.24 -7.78
C ILE A 526 15.98 8.78 -8.08
N ALA A 527 15.10 8.06 -8.78
CA ALA A 527 15.27 6.62 -8.99
C ALA A 527 16.53 6.29 -9.80
N GLU A 528 16.94 7.13 -10.75
CA GLU A 528 18.18 6.95 -11.50
C GLU A 528 19.42 7.06 -10.59
N GLU A 529 19.41 8.02 -9.66
CA GLU A 529 20.52 8.20 -8.70
C GLU A 529 20.60 7.04 -7.71
N VAL A 530 19.44 6.59 -7.22
CA VAL A 530 19.35 5.46 -6.28
C VAL A 530 19.89 4.19 -6.91
N PHE A 531 19.45 3.84 -8.11
CA PHE A 531 19.86 2.61 -8.79
C PHE A 531 21.20 2.71 -9.55
N ALA A 532 21.87 3.87 -9.52
CA ALA A 532 23.26 3.97 -9.91
C ALA A 532 24.22 3.31 -8.90
N LYS A 533 23.72 3.05 -7.68
CA LYS A 533 24.46 2.34 -6.63
C LYS A 533 24.03 0.86 -6.61
N PRO A 534 24.95 -0.06 -6.25
CA PRO A 534 24.58 -1.46 -6.09
C PRO A 534 23.65 -1.66 -4.90
N LEU A 535 22.82 -2.69 -4.97
CA LEU A 535 22.13 -3.24 -3.81
C LEU A 535 23.10 -4.15 -3.06
N GLU A 536 23.36 -3.81 -1.80
CA GLU A 536 24.38 -4.45 -0.99
C GLU A 536 23.79 -5.39 0.06
N GLY A 537 24.57 -6.39 0.44
CA GLY A 537 24.36 -7.27 1.58
C GLY A 537 25.65 -7.40 2.37
N LEU A 538 25.68 -8.35 3.30
CA LEU A 538 26.88 -8.68 4.07
C LEU A 538 27.35 -10.12 3.81
N ASN A 539 28.67 -10.28 3.68
CA ASN A 539 29.35 -11.53 3.90
C ASN A 539 29.95 -11.51 5.31
N ILE A 540 29.31 -12.27 6.20
CA ILE A 540 29.70 -12.35 7.61
C ILE A 540 30.65 -13.53 7.78
N GLN A 541 31.84 -13.27 8.29
CA GLN A 541 32.89 -14.27 8.53
C GLN A 541 33.19 -14.36 10.03
N ILE A 542 33.30 -15.59 10.53
CA ILE A 542 33.60 -15.88 11.94
C ILE A 542 34.93 -16.60 12.00
N SER A 543 35.92 -16.05 12.67
CA SER A 543 37.22 -16.63 12.93
C SER A 543 37.54 -16.58 14.42
N GLY A 544 37.37 -17.71 15.09
CA GLY A 544 37.45 -17.76 16.55
C GLY A 544 36.40 -16.86 17.22
N ALA A 545 36.85 -15.90 18.02
CA ALA A 545 36.00 -14.93 18.70
C ALA A 545 35.73 -13.65 17.87
N ILE A 546 36.29 -13.53 16.67
CA ILE A 546 36.18 -12.33 15.84
C ILE A 546 35.13 -12.56 14.75
N THR A 547 34.15 -11.68 14.70
CA THR A 547 33.16 -11.62 13.61
C THR A 547 33.46 -10.38 12.76
N THR A 548 33.56 -10.57 11.45
CA THR A 548 33.76 -9.48 10.48
C THR A 548 32.59 -9.39 9.52
N TYR A 549 32.20 -8.17 9.19
CA TYR A 549 31.04 -7.84 8.36
C TYR A 549 31.52 -7.13 7.09
N ASN A 550 31.62 -7.87 5.99
CA ASN A 550 32.12 -7.35 4.72
C ASN A 550 30.96 -7.08 3.77
N LYS A 551 30.84 -5.86 3.28
CA LYS A 551 29.85 -5.53 2.25
C LYS A 551 30.09 -6.31 0.98
N ILE A 552 29.03 -6.81 0.37
CA ILE A 552 29.02 -7.46 -0.93
C ILE A 552 27.97 -6.83 -1.84
N ASN A 553 28.27 -6.78 -3.13
CA ASN A 553 27.29 -6.42 -4.15
C ASN A 553 26.38 -7.63 -4.41
N VAL A 554 25.11 -7.51 -4.07
CA VAL A 554 24.08 -8.54 -4.29
C VAL A 554 23.48 -8.40 -5.68
N LEU A 555 23.26 -7.15 -6.13
CA LEU A 555 22.65 -6.84 -7.42
C LEU A 555 23.01 -5.42 -7.86
N SER A 556 23.38 -5.28 -9.13
CA SER A 556 23.47 -3.98 -9.80
C SER A 556 22.40 -3.90 -10.89
N THR A 557 21.71 -2.79 -10.95
CA THR A 557 20.71 -2.51 -11.98
C THR A 557 20.77 -1.04 -12.37
N THR A 558 19.98 -0.65 -13.37
CA THR A 558 19.83 0.74 -13.78
C THR A 558 18.37 1.08 -13.90
N PHE A 559 18.03 2.34 -13.73
CA PHE A 559 16.65 2.81 -13.88
C PHE A 559 16.50 3.60 -15.17
N ASN A 560 15.64 3.13 -16.06
CA ASN A 560 15.30 3.86 -17.28
C ASN A 560 14.14 4.83 -17.00
N VAL A 561 14.24 6.06 -17.52
CA VAL A 561 13.28 7.15 -17.32
C VAL A 561 11.82 6.75 -17.61
N LYS A 562 11.57 5.93 -18.64
CA LYS A 562 10.21 5.45 -18.95
C LYS A 562 9.54 4.73 -17.76
N ARG A 563 10.31 4.14 -16.85
CA ARG A 563 9.83 3.36 -15.70
C ARG A 563 9.25 4.19 -14.57
N TYR A 564 9.26 5.52 -14.67
CA TYR A 564 8.53 6.37 -13.74
C TYR A 564 7.03 6.14 -13.80
N PHE A 565 6.53 5.78 -14.99
CA PHE A 565 5.15 5.33 -15.20
C PHE A 565 5.13 3.95 -15.83
N TYR A 566 4.10 3.18 -15.52
CA TYR A 566 3.87 1.91 -16.21
C TYR A 566 3.30 2.15 -17.61
N PRO A 567 3.53 1.21 -18.54
CA PRO A 567 2.87 1.26 -19.84
C PRO A 567 1.37 1.01 -19.69
N ILE A 568 0.54 1.78 -20.40
CA ILE A 568 -0.86 1.44 -20.58
C ILE A 568 -0.92 0.05 -21.25
N PRO A 569 -1.76 -0.89 -20.75
CA PRO A 569 -1.86 -2.21 -21.36
C PRO A 569 -2.12 -2.14 -22.85
N TYR A 570 -1.39 -2.94 -23.64
CA TYR A 570 -1.52 -2.93 -25.10
C TYR A 570 -2.96 -3.21 -25.56
N SER A 571 -3.68 -4.10 -24.86
CA SER A 571 -5.09 -4.39 -25.10
C SER A 571 -5.99 -3.15 -25.04
N GLU A 572 -5.69 -2.19 -24.19
CA GLU A 572 -6.46 -0.94 -24.07
C GLU A 572 -6.15 0.02 -25.23
N VAL A 573 -4.87 0.11 -25.60
CA VAL A 573 -4.41 1.00 -26.68
C VAL A 573 -4.98 0.55 -28.04
N ILE A 574 -5.05 -0.76 -28.30
CA ILE A 574 -5.59 -1.25 -29.59
C ILE A 574 -7.11 -1.23 -29.67
N LYS A 575 -7.81 -1.32 -28.53
CA LYS A 575 -9.28 -1.30 -28.49
C LYS A 575 -9.85 0.12 -28.55
N ASN A 576 -9.13 1.09 -28.05
CA ASN A 576 -9.57 2.48 -27.93
C ASN A 576 -8.56 3.40 -28.64
N LYS A 577 -8.94 3.91 -29.81
CA LYS A 577 -8.09 4.81 -30.63
C LYS A 577 -7.71 6.13 -29.94
N ASN A 578 -8.47 6.52 -28.89
CA ASN A 578 -8.20 7.73 -28.09
C ASN A 578 -7.29 7.44 -26.89
N MET A 579 -6.88 6.17 -26.68
CA MET A 579 -6.01 5.77 -25.58
C MET A 579 -4.53 6.01 -25.94
N VAL A 580 -3.96 7.07 -25.42
CA VAL A 580 -2.55 7.44 -25.65
C VAL A 580 -1.63 6.68 -24.69
N GLN A 581 -0.57 6.08 -25.21
CA GLN A 581 0.45 5.37 -24.44
C GLN A 581 1.32 6.36 -23.62
N ASN A 582 1.87 5.88 -22.51
CA ASN A 582 2.86 6.64 -21.74
C ASN A 582 4.19 6.79 -22.52
N PRO A 583 4.95 7.88 -22.28
CA PRO A 583 6.17 8.16 -23.03
C PRO A 583 7.19 7.02 -22.99
N ASN A 584 7.81 6.76 -24.11
CA ASN A 584 8.88 5.76 -24.32
C ASN A 584 8.46 4.28 -24.14
N TRP A 585 7.16 3.99 -24.10
CA TRP A 585 6.63 2.62 -24.05
C TRP A 585 6.10 2.12 -25.39
#